data_feaecea07307b1de82e6e51bad99cb0b
#
_entry.id   feaecea07307b1de82e6e51bad99cb0b
#
_cell.length_a   1.000
_cell.length_b   1.000
_cell.length_c   1.000
_cell.angle_alpha   90.00
_cell.angle_beta   90.00
_cell.angle_gamma   90.00
#
_symmetry.space_group_name_H-M   'P 1'
#
loop_
_entity.id
_entity.type
_entity.pdbx_description
1 polymer ?
#
loop_
_entity_poly.entity_id
_entity_poly.type
_entity_poly.pdbx_seq_one_letter_code
_entity_poly.pdbx_strand_id
1 'polypeptide(L)'
;MSKVTVVGAGNVGATCANVLAVKKVASEVVLIDIKEGVAEGKAMDIMQTAQLLGFDTVVKGVTNDYSQTAGSDVVVITSGLPRKPGMTREELIGVNAGIVKSVANQILTYSPNAILVVVSNPMDTMAYLTYKALGLPRNRVIGMGGALDSSRFKYFLSQKLECNANEVEGFVIGGHGDTTMIPMTRFATYKGMPVSELISAEELEQVAKDTMVGGATLTGLLGTSAWMAPGAAAAAVADSIINDQKKMIPCSAYLEGEYGYNDITIGVPCIIGKNGIEKIVELPLNEAEKALFAASEEAVAKTTAVLKEIGVL
;
A
#
# COMPACT_ATOMS: atom_id res chain seq x y z
N MET A 1 -10.46 13.03 -18.58
CA MET A 1 -9.85 11.69 -18.72
C MET A 1 -9.06 11.44 -17.46
N SER A 2 -9.27 10.31 -16.80
CA SER A 2 -8.51 9.95 -15.59
C SER A 2 -7.16 9.35 -15.96
N LYS A 3 -6.13 9.70 -15.17
CA LYS A 3 -4.76 9.24 -15.40
C LYS A 3 -4.12 8.77 -14.11
N VAL A 4 -3.52 7.60 -14.15
CA VAL A 4 -2.72 7.05 -13.05
C VAL A 4 -1.28 6.87 -13.51
N THR A 5 -0.32 7.36 -12.74
CA THR A 5 1.10 7.06 -12.95
C THR A 5 1.56 6.02 -11.93
N VAL A 6 2.33 5.04 -12.39
CA VAL A 6 3.02 4.05 -11.56
C VAL A 6 4.52 4.24 -11.73
N VAL A 7 5.20 4.64 -10.65
CA VAL A 7 6.65 4.86 -10.63
C VAL A 7 7.37 3.64 -10.10
N GLY A 8 8.23 3.07 -10.93
CA GLY A 8 8.89 1.79 -10.71
C GLY A 8 8.23 0.68 -11.53
N ALA A 9 8.87 0.27 -12.63
CA ALA A 9 8.40 -0.82 -13.48
C ALA A 9 8.92 -2.20 -13.02
N GLY A 10 9.16 -2.37 -11.73
CA GLY A 10 9.42 -3.67 -11.13
C GLY A 10 8.18 -4.58 -11.19
N ASN A 11 8.26 -5.75 -10.55
CA ASN A 11 7.14 -6.70 -10.59
C ASN A 11 5.87 -6.12 -9.96
N VAL A 12 5.98 -5.40 -8.84
CA VAL A 12 4.82 -4.77 -8.15
C VAL A 12 4.20 -3.69 -9.05
N GLY A 13 5.01 -2.78 -9.59
CA GLY A 13 4.50 -1.69 -10.43
C GLY A 13 3.87 -2.17 -11.73
N ALA A 14 4.49 -3.15 -12.40
CA ALA A 14 3.91 -3.74 -13.60
C ALA A 14 2.59 -4.48 -13.31
N THR A 15 2.51 -5.20 -12.18
CA THR A 15 1.26 -5.82 -11.74
C THR A 15 0.19 -4.76 -11.44
N CYS A 16 0.55 -3.67 -10.75
CA CYS A 16 -0.37 -2.57 -10.50
C CYS A 16 -0.91 -1.98 -11.81
N ALA A 17 -0.03 -1.66 -12.77
CA ALA A 17 -0.42 -1.14 -14.07
C ALA A 17 -1.34 -2.11 -14.84
N ASN A 18 -1.03 -3.40 -14.82
CA ASN A 18 -1.88 -4.43 -15.44
C ASN A 18 -3.26 -4.49 -14.79
N VAL A 19 -3.35 -4.52 -13.46
CA VAL A 19 -4.63 -4.56 -12.75
C VAL A 19 -5.46 -3.30 -13.02
N LEU A 20 -4.83 -2.12 -13.03
CA LEU A 20 -5.49 -0.85 -13.37
C LEU A 20 -6.09 -0.90 -14.79
N ALA A 21 -5.35 -1.45 -15.76
CA ALA A 21 -5.78 -1.59 -17.13
C ALA A 21 -6.95 -2.57 -17.27
N VAL A 22 -6.80 -3.79 -16.78
CA VAL A 22 -7.82 -4.85 -16.86
C VAL A 22 -9.12 -4.45 -16.17
N LYS A 23 -9.03 -3.73 -15.04
CA LYS A 23 -10.20 -3.21 -14.32
C LYS A 23 -10.75 -1.91 -14.90
N LYS A 24 -10.11 -1.35 -15.93
CA LYS A 24 -10.49 -0.07 -16.55
C LYS A 24 -10.63 1.08 -15.54
N VAL A 25 -9.71 1.14 -14.58
CA VAL A 25 -9.75 2.11 -13.48
C VAL A 25 -9.55 3.52 -14.00
N ALA A 26 -8.66 3.71 -14.98
CA ALA A 26 -8.35 4.99 -15.57
C ALA A 26 -8.29 4.90 -17.10
N SER A 27 -8.46 6.02 -17.79
CA SER A 27 -8.31 6.08 -19.24
C SER A 27 -6.87 5.89 -19.69
N GLU A 28 -5.91 6.33 -18.88
CA GLU A 28 -4.47 6.24 -19.16
C GLU A 28 -3.72 5.79 -17.91
N VAL A 29 -2.79 4.87 -18.09
CA VAL A 29 -1.80 4.45 -17.09
C VAL A 29 -0.41 4.71 -17.64
N VAL A 30 0.40 5.51 -16.95
CA VAL A 30 1.82 5.71 -17.27
C VAL A 30 2.66 4.86 -16.33
N LEU A 31 3.44 3.96 -16.88
CA LEU A 31 4.43 3.18 -16.15
C LEU A 31 5.81 3.79 -16.42
N ILE A 32 6.49 4.28 -15.39
CA ILE A 32 7.80 4.93 -15.54
C ILE A 32 8.88 4.20 -14.73
N ASP A 33 10.07 4.07 -15.33
CA ASP A 33 11.26 3.52 -14.67
C ASP A 33 12.50 4.28 -15.11
N ILE A 34 13.56 4.22 -14.30
CA ILE A 34 14.87 4.79 -14.65
C ILE A 34 15.67 3.87 -15.60
N LYS A 35 15.34 2.57 -15.60
CA LYS A 35 16.03 1.58 -16.43
C LYS A 35 15.44 1.57 -17.84
N GLU A 36 16.29 1.91 -18.81
CA GLU A 36 15.92 1.99 -20.21
C GLU A 36 15.19 0.75 -20.74
N GLY A 37 14.09 0.95 -21.44
CA GLY A 37 13.29 -0.07 -22.10
C GLY A 37 12.43 -0.95 -21.19
N VAL A 38 12.62 -0.93 -19.87
CA VAL A 38 11.87 -1.82 -18.96
C VAL A 38 10.40 -1.44 -18.86
N ALA A 39 10.13 -0.17 -18.71
CA ALA A 39 8.74 0.32 -18.61
C ALA A 39 8.02 0.16 -19.95
N GLU A 40 8.68 0.51 -21.04
CA GLU A 40 8.15 0.40 -22.40
C GLU A 40 7.83 -1.06 -22.75
N GLY A 41 8.76 -1.99 -22.47
CA GLY A 41 8.58 -3.42 -22.73
C GLY A 41 7.39 -3.98 -21.94
N LYS A 42 7.26 -3.66 -20.65
CA LYS A 42 6.15 -4.12 -19.83
C LYS A 42 4.81 -3.48 -20.22
N ALA A 43 4.81 -2.20 -20.58
CA ALA A 43 3.61 -1.55 -21.09
C ALA A 43 3.14 -2.16 -22.40
N MET A 44 4.07 -2.46 -23.32
CA MET A 44 3.77 -3.15 -24.57
C MET A 44 3.18 -4.54 -24.33
N ASP A 45 3.76 -5.32 -23.42
CA ASP A 45 3.26 -6.65 -23.06
C ASP A 45 1.84 -6.58 -22.48
N ILE A 46 1.58 -5.64 -21.57
CA ILE A 46 0.23 -5.38 -21.04
C ILE A 46 -0.73 -5.01 -22.18
N MET A 47 -0.35 -4.10 -23.06
CA MET A 47 -1.24 -3.66 -24.16
C MET A 47 -1.55 -4.77 -25.17
N GLN A 48 -0.65 -5.75 -25.35
CA GLN A 48 -0.92 -6.93 -26.19
C GLN A 48 -2.03 -7.81 -25.60
N THR A 49 -2.31 -7.73 -24.30
CA THR A 49 -3.42 -8.45 -23.67
C THR A 49 -4.77 -7.73 -23.81
N ALA A 50 -4.80 -6.48 -24.29
CA ALA A 50 -6.00 -5.63 -24.28
C ALA A 50 -7.19 -6.27 -25.01
N GLN A 51 -6.95 -6.83 -26.20
CA GLN A 51 -8.01 -7.50 -26.97
C GLN A 51 -8.47 -8.81 -26.29
N LEU A 52 -7.55 -9.55 -25.68
CA LEU A 52 -7.83 -10.81 -25.02
C LEU A 52 -8.62 -10.62 -23.71
N LEU A 53 -8.34 -9.55 -22.97
CA LEU A 53 -8.93 -9.25 -21.66
C LEU A 53 -10.03 -8.17 -21.75
N GLY A 54 -10.27 -7.60 -22.93
CA GLY A 54 -11.38 -6.71 -23.23
C GLY A 54 -11.29 -5.35 -22.53
N PHE A 55 -10.11 -4.75 -22.39
CA PHE A 55 -9.95 -3.39 -21.86
C PHE A 55 -9.49 -2.40 -22.95
N ASP A 56 -9.73 -1.10 -22.69
CA ASP A 56 -9.43 0.01 -23.58
C ASP A 56 -8.53 1.08 -22.91
N THR A 57 -8.14 0.86 -21.67
CA THR A 57 -7.15 1.68 -20.96
C THR A 57 -5.83 1.70 -21.73
N VAL A 58 -5.31 2.89 -21.99
CA VAL A 58 -4.01 3.06 -22.65
C VAL A 58 -2.89 2.95 -21.61
N VAL A 59 -2.01 1.98 -21.74
CA VAL A 59 -0.81 1.84 -20.89
C VAL A 59 0.40 2.29 -21.67
N LYS A 60 1.12 3.27 -21.15
CA LYS A 60 2.37 3.81 -21.72
C LYS A 60 3.55 3.52 -20.82
N GLY A 61 4.62 2.96 -21.37
CA GLY A 61 5.90 2.84 -20.71
C GLY A 61 6.81 4.02 -21.05
N VAL A 62 7.56 4.50 -20.05
CA VAL A 62 8.42 5.67 -20.20
C VAL A 62 9.72 5.49 -19.42
N THR A 63 10.86 5.76 -20.04
CA THR A 63 12.15 5.77 -19.37
C THR A 63 12.48 7.19 -18.90
N ASN A 64 12.53 7.41 -17.58
CA ASN A 64 13.03 8.61 -16.89
C ASN A 64 12.49 9.98 -17.40
N ASP A 65 11.39 10.00 -18.13
CA ASP A 65 10.73 11.22 -18.61
C ASP A 65 9.47 11.52 -17.78
N TYR A 66 9.64 12.25 -16.69
CA TYR A 66 8.54 12.63 -15.79
C TYR A 66 7.55 13.61 -16.41
N SER A 67 7.87 14.27 -17.54
CA SER A 67 6.91 15.13 -18.25
C SER A 67 5.68 14.34 -18.72
N GLN A 68 5.84 13.06 -19.02
CA GLN A 68 4.75 12.15 -19.41
C GLN A 68 3.77 11.85 -18.27
N THR A 69 4.15 12.13 -17.03
CA THR A 69 3.28 11.95 -15.85
C THR A 69 2.34 13.15 -15.65
N ALA A 70 2.48 14.20 -16.43
CA ALA A 70 1.70 15.44 -16.29
C ALA A 70 0.20 15.17 -16.24
N GLY A 71 -0.49 15.82 -15.28
CA GLY A 71 -1.93 15.71 -15.11
C GLY A 71 -2.40 14.37 -14.52
N SER A 72 -1.54 13.63 -13.82
CA SER A 72 -1.96 12.43 -13.09
C SER A 72 -2.85 12.79 -11.90
N ASP A 73 -3.98 12.08 -11.77
CA ASP A 73 -4.87 12.17 -10.61
C ASP A 73 -4.31 11.41 -9.41
N VAL A 74 -3.73 10.23 -9.68
CA VAL A 74 -3.11 9.36 -8.68
C VAL A 74 -1.73 8.94 -9.15
N VAL A 75 -0.77 8.94 -8.23
CA VAL A 75 0.57 8.39 -8.49
C VAL A 75 0.90 7.31 -7.46
N VAL A 76 1.20 6.11 -7.94
CA VAL A 76 1.61 4.97 -7.14
C VAL A 76 3.14 4.89 -7.17
N ILE A 77 3.79 5.01 -6.01
CA ILE A 77 5.24 4.99 -5.87
C ILE A 77 5.67 3.60 -5.39
N THR A 78 6.15 2.78 -6.32
CA THR A 78 6.70 1.44 -6.03
C THR A 78 8.21 1.38 -6.14
N SER A 79 8.84 2.51 -6.49
CA SER A 79 10.28 2.63 -6.66
C SER A 79 11.02 2.52 -5.32
N GLY A 80 12.10 1.77 -5.30
CA GLY A 80 12.93 1.52 -4.15
C GLY A 80 13.78 0.27 -4.34
N LEU A 81 14.79 0.11 -3.51
CA LEU A 81 15.61 -1.09 -3.50
C LEU A 81 15.08 -2.10 -2.47
N PRO A 82 15.04 -3.39 -2.81
CA PRO A 82 14.85 -4.43 -1.82
C PRO A 82 16.08 -4.52 -0.92
N ARG A 83 15.89 -4.98 0.33
CA ARG A 83 17.02 -5.22 1.23
C ARG A 83 17.97 -6.27 0.64
N LYS A 84 19.24 -5.90 0.53
CA LYS A 84 20.29 -6.81 0.08
C LYS A 84 20.94 -7.52 1.27
N PRO A 85 21.52 -8.73 1.10
CA PRO A 85 22.33 -9.36 2.12
C PRO A 85 23.45 -8.44 2.58
N GLY A 86 23.62 -8.30 3.91
CA GLY A 86 24.62 -7.42 4.52
C GLY A 86 24.22 -5.95 4.67
N MET A 87 23.10 -5.51 4.07
CA MET A 87 22.61 -4.15 4.23
C MET A 87 21.94 -3.96 5.59
N THR A 88 22.30 -2.91 6.32
CA THR A 88 21.63 -2.54 7.56
C THR A 88 20.23 -1.97 7.27
N ARG A 89 19.41 -1.84 8.33
CA ARG A 89 18.07 -1.23 8.20
C ARG A 89 18.19 0.26 7.88
N GLU A 90 19.13 0.94 8.52
CA GLU A 90 19.41 2.36 8.36
C GLU A 90 19.89 2.68 6.94
N GLU A 91 20.78 1.86 6.38
CA GLU A 91 21.24 1.99 5.00
C GLU A 91 20.07 1.85 4.00
N LEU A 92 19.19 0.86 4.21
CA LEU A 92 18.00 0.68 3.36
C LEU A 92 17.07 1.89 3.44
N ILE A 93 16.81 2.39 4.66
CA ILE A 93 15.98 3.59 4.87
C ILE A 93 16.61 4.79 4.15
N GLY A 94 17.90 5.02 4.31
CA GLY A 94 18.58 6.16 3.68
C GLY A 94 18.49 6.13 2.15
N VAL A 95 18.76 4.98 1.54
CA VAL A 95 18.69 4.83 0.08
C VAL A 95 17.26 5.03 -0.41
N ASN A 96 16.28 4.36 0.20
CA ASN A 96 14.89 4.46 -0.24
C ASN A 96 14.29 5.84 0.04
N ALA A 97 14.69 6.49 1.12
CA ALA A 97 14.29 7.87 1.41
C ALA A 97 14.74 8.84 0.30
N GLY A 98 15.99 8.74 -0.14
CA GLY A 98 16.50 9.53 -1.27
C GLY A 98 15.71 9.30 -2.56
N ILE A 99 15.42 8.03 -2.88
CA ILE A 99 14.64 7.65 -4.06
C ILE A 99 13.22 8.22 -3.98
N VAL A 100 12.49 7.94 -2.89
CA VAL A 100 11.09 8.37 -2.73
C VAL A 100 10.94 9.88 -2.75
N LYS A 101 11.83 10.61 -2.03
CA LYS A 101 11.84 12.08 -2.01
C LYS A 101 12.10 12.67 -3.40
N SER A 102 13.07 12.11 -4.15
CA SER A 102 13.37 12.54 -5.52
C SER A 102 12.19 12.30 -6.46
N VAL A 103 11.62 11.10 -6.45
CA VAL A 103 10.45 10.73 -7.25
C VAL A 103 9.27 11.65 -6.96
N ALA A 104 8.93 11.81 -5.69
CA ALA A 104 7.76 12.59 -5.29
C ALA A 104 7.89 14.07 -5.69
N ASN A 105 9.09 14.67 -5.59
CA ASN A 105 9.34 16.02 -6.06
C ASN A 105 9.17 16.15 -7.60
N GLN A 106 9.71 15.20 -8.36
CA GLN A 106 9.56 15.20 -9.81
C GLN A 106 8.09 15.07 -10.23
N ILE A 107 7.35 14.16 -9.56
CA ILE A 107 5.91 14.01 -9.81
C ILE A 107 5.15 15.30 -9.57
N LEU A 108 5.38 15.99 -8.45
CA LEU A 108 4.66 17.21 -8.11
C LEU A 108 4.98 18.38 -9.07
N THR A 109 6.13 18.35 -9.72
CA THR A 109 6.46 19.33 -10.78
C THR A 109 5.47 19.24 -11.94
N TYR A 110 5.05 18.05 -12.33
CA TYR A 110 4.16 17.82 -13.47
C TYR A 110 2.71 17.52 -13.08
N SER A 111 2.47 17.05 -11.86
CA SER A 111 1.15 16.69 -11.32
C SER A 111 0.98 17.23 -9.90
N PRO A 112 0.90 18.57 -9.72
CA PRO A 112 0.90 19.21 -8.40
C PRO A 112 -0.32 18.86 -7.54
N ASN A 113 -1.40 18.38 -8.15
CA ASN A 113 -2.63 17.99 -7.47
C ASN A 113 -2.77 16.47 -7.25
N ALA A 114 -1.81 15.66 -7.69
CA ALA A 114 -1.88 14.20 -7.56
C ALA A 114 -2.00 13.74 -6.11
N ILE A 115 -2.73 12.66 -5.91
CA ILE A 115 -2.73 11.90 -4.66
C ILE A 115 -1.64 10.83 -4.75
N LEU A 116 -0.79 10.74 -3.73
CA LEU A 116 0.37 9.85 -3.72
C LEU A 116 0.05 8.58 -2.91
N VAL A 117 0.17 7.43 -3.55
CA VAL A 117 0.05 6.10 -2.91
C VAL A 117 1.44 5.51 -2.79
N VAL A 118 1.96 5.43 -1.57
CA VAL A 118 3.32 4.96 -1.28
C VAL A 118 3.29 3.46 -1.01
N VAL A 119 4.14 2.72 -1.72
CA VAL A 119 4.31 1.26 -1.61
C VAL A 119 5.74 0.91 -1.19
N SER A 120 6.69 1.82 -1.42
CA SER A 120 8.12 1.62 -1.13
C SER A 120 8.38 1.37 0.35
N ASN A 121 9.24 0.38 0.65
CA ASN A 121 9.55 -0.03 2.03
C ASN A 121 10.81 0.68 2.61
N PRO A 122 10.84 0.89 3.94
CA PRO A 122 9.77 0.62 4.93
C PRO A 122 8.56 1.55 4.72
N MET A 123 7.38 0.98 4.48
CA MET A 123 6.26 1.71 3.89
C MET A 123 5.75 2.84 4.78
N ASP A 124 5.53 2.61 6.08
CA ASP A 124 5.09 3.65 7.01
C ASP A 124 6.08 4.81 7.08
N THR A 125 7.38 4.49 7.16
CA THR A 125 8.48 5.47 7.17
C THR A 125 8.55 6.27 5.87
N MET A 126 8.36 5.61 4.71
CA MET A 126 8.39 6.29 3.41
C MET A 126 7.13 7.16 3.20
N ALA A 127 5.98 6.74 3.69
CA ALA A 127 4.77 7.56 3.68
C ALA A 127 4.92 8.80 4.59
N TYR A 128 5.49 8.63 5.79
CA TYR A 128 5.82 9.75 6.68
C TYR A 128 6.79 10.75 6.03
N LEU A 129 7.88 10.23 5.44
CA LEU A 129 8.84 11.05 4.71
C LEU A 129 8.18 11.84 3.59
N THR A 130 7.34 11.17 2.78
CA THR A 130 6.64 11.80 1.67
C THR A 130 5.76 12.95 2.14
N TYR A 131 5.01 12.75 3.21
CA TYR A 131 4.18 13.80 3.82
C TYR A 131 5.03 14.99 4.31
N LYS A 132 6.05 14.72 5.13
CA LYS A 132 6.87 15.76 5.75
C LYS A 132 7.71 16.54 4.73
N ALA A 133 8.32 15.84 3.77
CA ALA A 133 9.23 16.47 2.81
C ALA A 133 8.51 17.36 1.78
N LEU A 134 7.24 17.07 1.48
CA LEU A 134 6.51 17.76 0.42
C LEU A 134 5.53 18.82 0.94
N GLY A 135 5.22 18.84 2.23
CA GLY A 135 4.24 19.77 2.81
C GLY A 135 2.84 19.65 2.21
N LEU A 136 2.48 18.46 1.72
CA LEU A 136 1.15 18.19 1.16
C LEU A 136 0.09 18.12 2.27
N PRO A 137 -1.18 18.38 1.96
CA PRO A 137 -2.28 18.01 2.84
C PRO A 137 -2.23 16.50 3.14
N ARG A 138 -2.44 16.10 4.41
CA ARG A 138 -2.26 14.72 4.85
C ARG A 138 -3.16 13.70 4.12
N ASN A 139 -4.32 14.13 3.67
CA ASN A 139 -5.25 13.31 2.90
C ASN A 139 -4.70 12.89 1.52
N ARG A 140 -3.67 13.55 1.00
CA ARG A 140 -3.07 13.27 -0.31
C ARG A 140 -1.87 12.32 -0.25
N VAL A 141 -1.44 11.87 0.92
CA VAL A 141 -0.36 10.90 1.07
C VAL A 141 -0.89 9.66 1.78
N ILE A 142 -0.85 8.53 1.11
CA ILE A 142 -1.45 7.27 1.54
C ILE A 142 -0.40 6.17 1.48
N GLY A 143 -0.14 5.49 2.60
CA GLY A 143 0.65 4.28 2.61
C GLY A 143 -0.23 3.04 2.38
N MET A 144 0.08 2.21 1.39
CA MET A 144 -0.80 1.13 0.94
C MET A 144 -0.84 -0.08 1.90
N GLY A 145 0.07 -0.25 2.86
CA GLY A 145 0.31 -1.45 3.67
C GLY A 145 -0.94 -2.23 4.12
N GLY A 146 -1.83 -1.59 4.88
CA GLY A 146 -3.01 -2.23 5.45
C GLY A 146 -3.98 -2.83 4.43
N ALA A 147 -4.07 -2.27 3.21
CA ALA A 147 -4.86 -2.84 2.12
C ALA A 147 -4.35 -4.23 1.73
N LEU A 148 -3.03 -4.41 1.63
CA LEU A 148 -2.39 -5.69 1.36
C LEU A 148 -2.54 -6.65 2.54
N ASP A 149 -2.26 -6.19 3.75
CA ASP A 149 -2.28 -7.03 4.95
C ASP A 149 -3.70 -7.57 5.22
N SER A 150 -4.71 -6.72 4.99
CA SER A 150 -6.11 -7.14 5.08
C SER A 150 -6.49 -8.17 4.02
N SER A 151 -5.92 -8.09 2.81
CA SER A 151 -6.14 -9.11 1.78
C SER A 151 -5.56 -10.47 2.18
N ARG A 152 -4.40 -10.49 2.85
CA ARG A 152 -3.80 -11.69 3.43
C ARG A 152 -4.66 -12.27 4.54
N PHE A 153 -5.13 -11.40 5.45
CA PHE A 153 -6.01 -11.80 6.54
C PHE A 153 -7.30 -12.47 6.01
N LYS A 154 -7.96 -11.86 5.03
CA LYS A 154 -9.14 -12.43 4.35
C LYS A 154 -8.82 -13.76 3.67
N TYR A 155 -7.66 -13.87 3.04
CA TYR A 155 -7.20 -15.13 2.44
C TYR A 155 -7.09 -16.25 3.47
N PHE A 156 -6.36 -16.04 4.58
CA PHE A 156 -6.20 -17.07 5.61
C PHE A 156 -7.53 -17.42 6.31
N LEU A 157 -8.39 -16.43 6.57
CA LEU A 157 -9.75 -16.67 7.07
C LEU A 157 -10.55 -17.53 6.09
N SER A 158 -10.50 -17.21 4.79
CA SER A 158 -11.26 -17.97 3.78
C SER A 158 -10.78 -19.42 3.65
N GLN A 159 -9.47 -19.66 3.77
CA GLN A 159 -8.92 -21.02 3.79
C GLN A 159 -9.43 -21.80 5.01
N LYS A 160 -9.48 -21.14 6.18
CA LYS A 160 -9.95 -21.77 7.40
C LYS A 160 -11.46 -22.03 7.41
N LEU A 161 -12.23 -21.13 6.80
CA LEU A 161 -13.69 -21.24 6.68
C LEU A 161 -14.14 -22.06 5.46
N GLU A 162 -13.21 -22.54 4.63
CA GLU A 162 -13.47 -23.25 3.37
C GLU A 162 -14.46 -22.50 2.45
N CYS A 163 -14.24 -21.18 2.29
CA CYS A 163 -15.12 -20.28 1.56
C CYS A 163 -14.37 -19.36 0.59
N ASN A 164 -15.09 -18.55 -0.20
CA ASN A 164 -14.47 -17.54 -1.04
C ASN A 164 -13.99 -16.34 -0.22
N ALA A 165 -12.78 -15.87 -0.48
CA ALA A 165 -12.23 -14.70 0.19
C ALA A 165 -13.08 -13.42 0.04
N ASN A 166 -13.88 -13.32 -1.02
CA ASN A 166 -14.81 -12.20 -1.25
C ASN A 166 -16.03 -12.22 -0.30
N GLU A 167 -16.29 -13.32 0.39
CA GLU A 167 -17.39 -13.45 1.34
C GLU A 167 -16.97 -13.16 2.79
N VAL A 168 -15.67 -12.92 2.99
CA VAL A 168 -15.10 -12.63 4.31
C VAL A 168 -14.77 -11.14 4.41
N GLU A 169 -15.22 -10.51 5.48
CA GLU A 169 -14.81 -9.17 5.86
C GLU A 169 -13.82 -9.24 7.02
N GLY A 170 -12.83 -8.38 6.98
CA GLY A 170 -11.78 -8.29 7.98
C GLY A 170 -10.70 -7.32 7.54
N PHE A 171 -9.98 -6.78 8.50
CA PHE A 171 -8.92 -5.81 8.22
C PHE A 171 -7.79 -5.89 9.25
N VAL A 172 -6.66 -5.34 8.85
CA VAL A 172 -5.44 -5.26 9.65
C VAL A 172 -5.11 -3.79 9.88
N ILE A 173 -4.75 -3.42 11.10
CA ILE A 173 -4.27 -2.09 11.48
C ILE A 173 -2.84 -2.18 12.02
N GLY A 174 -2.26 -1.06 12.44
CA GLY A 174 -0.88 -1.00 12.94
C GLY A 174 0.14 -0.84 11.81
N GLY A 175 1.42 -0.94 12.14
CA GLY A 175 2.51 -0.80 11.18
C GLY A 175 2.60 -1.96 10.18
N HIS A 176 3.12 -1.69 8.99
CA HIS A 176 3.29 -2.68 7.94
C HIS A 176 4.58 -3.50 8.13
N GLY A 177 4.60 -4.35 9.13
CA GLY A 177 5.73 -5.24 9.44
C GLY A 177 5.27 -6.49 10.19
N ASP A 178 6.00 -7.59 10.06
CA ASP A 178 5.62 -8.90 10.58
C ASP A 178 5.32 -8.91 12.11
N THR A 179 5.88 -7.95 12.85
CA THR A 179 5.69 -7.82 14.31
C THR A 179 4.81 -6.63 14.70
N THR A 180 4.36 -5.82 13.75
CA THR A 180 3.61 -4.58 14.00
C THR A 180 2.19 -4.61 13.46
N MET A 181 1.87 -5.56 12.59
CA MET A 181 0.49 -5.78 12.11
C MET A 181 -0.42 -6.27 13.23
N ILE A 182 -1.66 -5.80 13.21
CA ILE A 182 -2.70 -6.20 14.16
C ILE A 182 -3.93 -6.63 13.37
N PRO A 183 -4.07 -7.93 13.06
CA PRO A 183 -5.28 -8.47 12.46
C PRO A 183 -6.46 -8.31 13.43
N MET A 184 -7.48 -7.57 13.01
CA MET A 184 -8.62 -7.21 13.85
C MET A 184 -9.66 -8.35 13.87
N THR A 185 -9.31 -9.46 14.51
CA THR A 185 -10.09 -10.70 14.54
C THR A 185 -11.51 -10.50 15.07
N ARG A 186 -11.68 -9.62 16.07
CA ARG A 186 -12.98 -9.29 16.68
C ARG A 186 -13.95 -8.62 15.70
N PHE A 187 -13.43 -7.98 14.65
CA PHE A 187 -14.22 -7.32 13.62
C PHE A 187 -14.37 -8.15 12.35
N ALA A 188 -13.79 -9.36 12.31
CA ALA A 188 -13.89 -10.23 11.14
C ALA A 188 -15.26 -10.90 11.08
N THR A 189 -15.85 -10.90 9.89
CA THR A 189 -17.16 -11.53 9.66
C THR A 189 -17.16 -12.38 8.39
N TYR A 190 -17.99 -13.41 8.38
CA TYR A 190 -18.34 -14.21 7.21
C TYR A 190 -19.85 -14.14 7.02
N LYS A 191 -20.30 -13.63 5.90
CA LYS A 191 -21.73 -13.40 5.59
C LYS A 191 -22.49 -12.69 6.73
N GLY A 192 -21.82 -11.74 7.37
CA GLY A 192 -22.37 -10.94 8.47
C GLY A 192 -22.32 -11.59 9.85
N MET A 193 -21.89 -12.86 9.98
CA MET A 193 -21.66 -13.52 11.27
C MET A 193 -20.23 -13.29 11.75
N PRO A 194 -20.00 -12.99 13.04
CA PRO A 194 -18.66 -12.92 13.60
C PRO A 194 -17.89 -14.23 13.37
N VAL A 195 -16.65 -14.13 12.89
CA VAL A 195 -15.81 -15.32 12.64
C VAL A 195 -15.53 -16.09 13.93
N SER A 196 -15.49 -15.41 15.09
CA SER A 196 -15.34 -16.01 16.41
C SER A 196 -16.48 -16.97 16.83
N GLU A 197 -17.60 -16.93 16.12
CA GLU A 197 -18.71 -17.87 16.32
C GLU A 197 -18.61 -19.11 15.40
N LEU A 198 -17.69 -19.09 14.44
CA LEU A 198 -17.58 -20.11 13.39
C LEU A 198 -16.33 -20.99 13.52
N ILE A 199 -15.25 -20.44 14.07
CA ILE A 199 -13.99 -21.17 14.33
C ILE A 199 -13.52 -20.93 15.76
N SER A 200 -12.67 -21.83 16.27
CA SER A 200 -12.17 -21.73 17.64
C SER A 200 -11.24 -20.54 17.85
N ALA A 201 -11.03 -20.15 19.10
CA ALA A 201 -10.11 -19.06 19.43
C ALA A 201 -8.66 -19.38 19.00
N GLU A 202 -8.24 -20.65 19.15
CA GLU A 202 -6.91 -21.12 18.75
C GLU A 202 -6.73 -21.02 17.22
N GLU A 203 -7.75 -21.39 16.45
CA GLU A 203 -7.74 -21.30 14.99
C GLU A 203 -7.67 -19.85 14.54
N LEU A 204 -8.44 -18.97 15.18
CA LEU A 204 -8.44 -17.55 14.88
C LEU A 204 -7.09 -16.88 15.23
N GLU A 205 -6.45 -17.28 16.32
CA GLU A 205 -5.10 -16.85 16.68
C GLU A 205 -4.07 -17.33 15.66
N GLN A 206 -4.20 -18.58 15.15
CA GLN A 206 -3.31 -19.09 14.10
C GLN A 206 -3.47 -18.29 12.81
N VAL A 207 -4.69 -17.99 12.37
CA VAL A 207 -4.96 -17.13 11.22
C VAL A 207 -4.31 -15.75 11.37
N ALA A 208 -4.39 -15.16 12.56
CA ALA A 208 -3.73 -13.89 12.84
C ALA A 208 -2.20 -13.99 12.69
N LYS A 209 -1.59 -15.04 13.25
CA LYS A 209 -0.14 -15.30 13.12
C LYS A 209 0.28 -15.51 11.66
N ASP A 210 -0.46 -16.32 10.91
CA ASP A 210 -0.17 -16.60 9.50
C ASP A 210 -0.29 -15.31 8.66
N THR A 211 -1.23 -14.44 9.00
CA THR A 211 -1.36 -13.13 8.37
C THR A 211 -0.13 -12.27 8.58
N MET A 212 0.35 -12.19 9.83
CA MET A 212 1.50 -11.37 10.20
C MET A 212 2.78 -11.80 9.46
N VAL A 213 3.03 -13.11 9.37
CA VAL A 213 4.23 -13.64 8.70
C VAL A 213 4.02 -13.95 7.22
N GLY A 214 2.85 -13.68 6.67
CA GLY A 214 2.50 -14.05 5.28
C GLY A 214 3.44 -13.46 4.22
N GLY A 215 4.02 -12.28 4.47
CA GLY A 215 5.04 -11.68 3.61
C GLY A 215 6.36 -12.47 3.61
N ALA A 216 6.84 -12.83 4.79
CA ALA A 216 8.05 -13.63 4.96
C ALA A 216 7.88 -15.04 4.38
N THR A 217 6.72 -15.68 4.61
CA THR A 217 6.37 -16.99 4.05
C THR A 217 6.45 -16.98 2.52
N LEU A 218 5.81 -15.99 1.87
CA LEU A 218 5.86 -15.86 0.40
C LEU A 218 7.29 -15.60 -0.10
N THR A 219 8.07 -14.80 0.62
CA THR A 219 9.47 -14.57 0.26
C THR A 219 10.29 -15.85 0.32
N GLY A 220 10.06 -16.69 1.32
CA GLY A 220 10.71 -18.00 1.41
C GLY A 220 10.34 -18.95 0.26
N LEU A 221 9.06 -18.94 -0.14
CA LEU A 221 8.56 -19.81 -1.23
C LEU A 221 8.98 -19.33 -2.62
N LEU A 222 9.00 -18.01 -2.85
CA LEU A 222 9.24 -17.41 -4.17
C LEU A 222 10.72 -17.06 -4.41
N GLY A 223 11.55 -17.04 -3.35
CA GLY A 223 12.93 -16.52 -3.42
C GLY A 223 13.01 -15.01 -3.62
N THR A 224 11.88 -14.31 -3.57
CA THR A 224 11.75 -12.85 -3.69
C THR A 224 10.47 -12.38 -3.02
N SER A 225 10.33 -11.07 -2.80
CA SER A 225 9.10 -10.50 -2.24
C SER A 225 7.90 -10.75 -3.16
N ALA A 226 6.73 -10.93 -2.57
CA ALA A 226 5.46 -11.01 -3.29
C ALA A 226 5.23 -9.76 -4.15
N TRP A 227 4.54 -9.89 -5.29
CA TRP A 227 4.25 -8.77 -6.19
C TRP A 227 2.81 -8.72 -6.70
N MET A 228 2.13 -9.87 -6.85
CA MET A 228 0.74 -9.90 -7.34
C MET A 228 -0.22 -9.19 -6.38
N ALA A 229 -0.23 -9.60 -5.12
CA ALA A 229 -1.12 -9.00 -4.12
C ALA A 229 -0.77 -7.53 -3.79
N PRO A 230 0.51 -7.13 -3.63
CA PRO A 230 0.86 -5.72 -3.47
C PRO A 230 0.44 -4.85 -4.65
N GLY A 231 0.67 -5.31 -5.89
CA GLY A 231 0.24 -4.59 -7.09
C GLY A 231 -1.28 -4.43 -7.18
N ALA A 232 -2.03 -5.49 -6.85
CA ALA A 232 -3.49 -5.46 -6.81
C ALA A 232 -4.02 -4.56 -5.69
N ALA A 233 -3.39 -4.57 -4.50
CA ALA A 233 -3.76 -3.71 -3.39
C ALA A 233 -3.53 -2.23 -3.71
N ALA A 234 -2.40 -1.88 -4.33
CA ALA A 234 -2.13 -0.52 -4.78
C ALA A 234 -3.15 -0.06 -5.84
N ALA A 235 -3.48 -0.93 -6.80
CA ALA A 235 -4.51 -0.65 -7.79
C ALA A 235 -5.91 -0.48 -7.16
N ALA A 236 -6.25 -1.23 -6.10
CA ALA A 236 -7.52 -1.09 -5.40
C ALA A 236 -7.64 0.25 -4.65
N VAL A 237 -6.55 0.75 -4.06
CA VAL A 237 -6.52 2.09 -3.46
C VAL A 237 -6.69 3.15 -4.54
N ALA A 238 -5.96 3.06 -5.66
CA ALA A 238 -6.10 3.98 -6.79
C ALA A 238 -7.52 3.96 -7.40
N ASP A 239 -8.13 2.78 -7.51
CA ASP A 239 -9.51 2.60 -7.98
C ASP A 239 -10.52 3.31 -7.06
N SER A 240 -10.34 3.19 -5.74
CA SER A 240 -11.22 3.87 -4.78
C SER A 240 -11.14 5.40 -4.91
N ILE A 241 -9.96 5.94 -5.25
CA ILE A 241 -9.75 7.37 -5.46
C ILE A 241 -10.37 7.81 -6.80
N ILE A 242 -10.00 7.17 -7.90
CA ILE A 242 -10.42 7.55 -9.26
C ILE A 242 -11.93 7.48 -9.41
N ASN A 243 -12.56 6.44 -8.86
CA ASN A 243 -13.99 6.19 -8.99
C ASN A 243 -14.83 6.67 -7.78
N ASP A 244 -14.23 7.47 -6.88
CA ASP A 244 -14.88 8.03 -5.67
C ASP A 244 -15.68 6.98 -4.89
N GLN A 245 -15.11 5.78 -4.71
CA GLN A 245 -15.86 4.64 -4.17
C GLN A 245 -16.18 4.79 -2.67
N LYS A 246 -15.45 5.65 -1.95
CA LYS A 246 -15.57 5.87 -0.49
C LYS A 246 -15.51 4.59 0.33
N LYS A 247 -14.70 3.65 -0.14
CA LYS A 247 -14.46 2.38 0.56
C LYS A 247 -13.66 2.60 1.83
N MET A 248 -13.98 1.84 2.86
CA MET A 248 -13.12 1.71 4.02
C MET A 248 -11.98 0.76 3.68
N ILE A 249 -10.79 1.31 3.54
CA ILE A 249 -9.56 0.57 3.25
C ILE A 249 -8.53 0.93 4.33
N PRO A 250 -8.00 -0.04 5.08
CA PRO A 250 -6.90 0.24 5.99
C PRO A 250 -5.67 0.70 5.20
N CYS A 251 -5.19 1.86 5.57
CA CYS A 251 -4.02 2.49 4.95
C CYS A 251 -3.17 3.16 6.01
N SER A 252 -1.88 3.29 5.76
CA SER A 252 -1.01 4.08 6.62
C SER A 252 -1.30 5.56 6.37
N ALA A 253 -1.83 6.23 7.39
CA ALA A 253 -2.26 7.61 7.38
C ALA A 253 -1.49 8.42 8.43
N TYR A 254 -1.22 9.69 8.12
CA TYR A 254 -0.64 10.61 9.10
C TYR A 254 -1.68 11.02 10.13
N LEU A 255 -1.40 10.74 11.41
CA LEU A 255 -2.30 11.01 12.53
C LEU A 255 -2.05 12.40 13.13
N GLU A 256 -3.15 13.08 13.46
CA GLU A 256 -3.20 14.40 14.12
C GLU A 256 -4.16 14.38 15.32
N GLY A 257 -4.08 13.32 16.14
CA GLY A 257 -4.90 13.12 17.35
C GLY A 257 -5.71 11.83 17.34
N GLU A 258 -5.94 11.24 16.18
CA GLU A 258 -6.68 9.98 16.08
C GLU A 258 -5.99 8.88 16.89
N TYR A 259 -6.76 8.03 17.53
CA TYR A 259 -6.28 6.98 18.46
C TYR A 259 -5.41 7.52 19.62
N GLY A 260 -5.36 8.86 19.84
CA GLY A 260 -4.53 9.53 20.84
C GLY A 260 -3.08 9.78 20.38
N TYR A 261 -2.75 9.54 19.11
CA TYR A 261 -1.40 9.70 18.56
C TYR A 261 -1.28 10.90 17.61
N ASN A 262 -0.09 11.47 17.56
CA ASN A 262 0.26 12.60 16.71
C ASN A 262 1.62 12.35 16.06
N ASP A 263 1.86 13.00 14.92
CA ASP A 263 3.16 13.02 14.24
C ASP A 263 3.70 11.63 13.87
N ILE A 264 2.80 10.73 13.47
CA ILE A 264 3.13 9.40 13.00
C ILE A 264 2.29 9.01 11.80
N THR A 265 2.83 8.19 10.92
CA THR A 265 2.11 7.53 9.84
C THR A 265 2.01 6.05 10.15
N ILE A 266 0.80 5.54 10.35
CA ILE A 266 0.54 4.15 10.76
C ILE A 266 -0.77 3.64 10.16
N GLY A 267 -0.91 2.34 10.00
CA GLY A 267 -2.09 1.70 9.42
C GLY A 267 -3.34 1.84 10.29
N VAL A 268 -4.36 2.51 9.75
CA VAL A 268 -5.68 2.70 10.37
C VAL A 268 -6.77 2.59 9.30
N PRO A 269 -8.03 2.26 9.66
CA PRO A 269 -9.13 2.26 8.71
C PRO A 269 -9.38 3.67 8.17
N CYS A 270 -9.37 3.81 6.84
CA CYS A 270 -9.57 5.08 6.14
C CYS A 270 -10.72 4.98 5.15
N ILE A 271 -11.56 5.98 5.08
CA ILE A 271 -12.49 6.14 3.97
C ILE A 271 -11.72 6.79 2.83
N ILE A 272 -11.55 6.05 1.74
CA ILE A 272 -10.78 6.47 0.56
C ILE A 272 -11.75 6.85 -0.56
N GLY A 273 -11.68 8.09 -0.99
CA GLY A 273 -12.48 8.65 -2.08
C GLY A 273 -11.66 9.57 -2.97
N LYS A 274 -12.31 10.35 -3.82
CA LYS A 274 -11.67 11.22 -4.82
C LYS A 274 -10.69 12.25 -4.25
N ASN A 275 -10.81 12.57 -2.96
CA ASN A 275 -9.91 13.49 -2.28
C ASN A 275 -8.75 12.78 -1.54
N GLY A 276 -8.58 11.48 -1.72
CA GLY A 276 -7.66 10.65 -0.97
C GLY A 276 -8.28 10.13 0.32
N ILE A 277 -7.61 10.30 1.46
CA ILE A 277 -8.16 9.95 2.78
C ILE A 277 -9.21 11.00 3.16
N GLU A 278 -10.48 10.66 3.04
CA GLU A 278 -11.57 11.59 3.40
C GLU A 278 -11.91 11.53 4.89
N LYS A 279 -11.65 10.40 5.53
CA LYS A 279 -11.87 10.21 6.97
C LYS A 279 -10.99 9.07 7.49
N ILE A 280 -10.39 9.26 8.65
CA ILE A 280 -9.84 8.18 9.48
C ILE A 280 -10.97 7.70 10.39
N VAL A 281 -11.18 6.39 10.46
CA VAL A 281 -12.22 5.76 11.28
C VAL A 281 -11.57 5.22 12.55
N GLU A 282 -11.91 5.79 13.69
CA GLU A 282 -11.45 5.30 14.98
C GLU A 282 -12.32 4.11 15.43
N LEU A 283 -11.68 2.96 15.62
CA LEU A 283 -12.33 1.75 16.10
C LEU A 283 -12.43 1.81 17.63
N PRO A 284 -13.48 1.24 18.21
CA PRO A 284 -13.58 1.06 19.66
C PRO A 284 -12.68 -0.09 20.12
N LEU A 285 -11.36 0.16 20.22
CA LEU A 285 -10.37 -0.80 20.65
C LEU A 285 -10.59 -1.17 22.11
N ASN A 286 -10.51 -2.49 22.42
CA ASN A 286 -10.44 -2.95 23.80
C ASN A 286 -9.02 -2.76 24.37
N GLU A 287 -8.81 -3.02 25.66
CA GLU A 287 -7.53 -2.77 26.33
C GLU A 287 -6.37 -3.59 25.74
N ALA A 288 -6.62 -4.83 25.33
CA ALA A 288 -5.60 -5.66 24.67
C ALA A 288 -5.24 -5.10 23.27
N GLU A 289 -6.22 -4.70 22.49
CA GLU A 289 -6.02 -4.08 21.17
C GLU A 289 -5.30 -2.72 21.28
N LYS A 290 -5.63 -1.91 22.30
CA LYS A 290 -4.89 -0.66 22.60
C LYS A 290 -3.44 -0.94 22.95
N ALA A 291 -3.14 -1.95 23.74
CA ALA A 291 -1.77 -2.32 24.08
C ALA A 291 -0.99 -2.78 22.85
N LEU A 292 -1.60 -3.56 21.95
CA LEU A 292 -0.99 -3.96 20.68
C LEU A 292 -0.74 -2.74 19.77
N PHE A 293 -1.70 -1.82 19.71
CA PHE A 293 -1.57 -0.62 18.88
C PHE A 293 -0.45 0.30 19.41
N ALA A 294 -0.33 0.47 20.73
CA ALA A 294 0.76 1.22 21.35
C ALA A 294 2.13 0.61 21.05
N ALA A 295 2.27 -0.71 21.16
CA ALA A 295 3.52 -1.40 20.81
C ALA A 295 3.86 -1.27 19.30
N SER A 296 2.86 -1.33 18.46
CA SER A 296 3.00 -1.12 17.01
C SER A 296 3.44 0.31 16.69
N GLU A 297 2.83 1.30 17.32
CA GLU A 297 3.17 2.71 17.17
C GLU A 297 4.62 2.97 17.58
N GLU A 298 5.04 2.50 18.75
CA GLU A 298 6.43 2.65 19.23
C GLU A 298 7.44 2.07 18.23
N ALA A 299 7.17 0.91 17.66
CA ALA A 299 8.04 0.27 16.68
C ALA A 299 8.12 1.06 15.36
N VAL A 300 7.00 1.61 14.89
CA VAL A 300 6.95 2.47 13.70
C VAL A 300 7.65 3.80 13.97
N ALA A 301 7.41 4.44 15.11
CA ALA A 301 8.06 5.69 15.51
C ALA A 301 9.58 5.53 15.59
N LYS A 302 10.06 4.44 16.18
CA LYS A 302 11.49 4.10 16.24
C LYS A 302 12.11 3.95 14.85
N THR A 303 11.40 3.34 13.91
CA THR A 303 11.87 3.20 12.52
C THR A 303 11.89 4.54 11.80
N THR A 304 10.88 5.37 12.04
CA THR A 304 10.74 6.68 11.43
C THR A 304 11.77 7.68 11.98
N ALA A 305 12.16 7.57 13.25
CA ALA A 305 13.19 8.41 13.87
C ALA A 305 14.54 8.34 13.14
N VAL A 306 14.84 7.21 12.52
CA VAL A 306 16.06 7.03 11.70
C VAL A 306 16.17 8.10 10.60
N LEU A 307 15.05 8.59 10.05
CA LEU A 307 15.10 9.66 9.03
C LEU A 307 15.77 10.96 9.54
N LYS A 308 15.56 11.30 10.80
CA LYS A 308 16.23 12.46 11.45
C LYS A 308 17.68 12.15 11.76
N GLU A 309 17.97 10.94 12.24
CA GLU A 309 19.35 10.52 12.58
C GLU A 309 20.28 10.54 11.36
N ILE A 310 19.77 10.17 10.19
CA ILE A 310 20.55 10.19 8.92
C ILE A 310 20.42 11.52 8.16
N GLY A 311 19.77 12.54 8.72
CA GLY A 311 19.69 13.90 8.15
C GLY A 311 18.84 14.02 6.88
N VAL A 312 17.83 13.17 6.72
CA VAL A 312 16.90 13.23 5.55
C VAL A 312 15.70 14.13 5.85
N LEU A 313 15.33 14.27 7.11
CA LEU A 313 14.31 15.19 7.66
C LEU A 313 14.90 16.09 8.73
#